data_1ad2c63082c3084226180e8f33ff3da2
#
_entry.id   1ad2c63082c3084226180e8f33ff3da2
#
_cell.length_a   1.000
_cell.length_b   1.000
_cell.length_c   1.000
_cell.angle_alpha   90.00
_cell.angle_beta   90.00
_cell.angle_gamma   90.00
#
_symmetry.space_group_name_H-M   'P 1'
#
loop_
_entity.id
_entity.type
_entity.pdbx_description
1 polymer ?
#
loop_
_entity_poly.entity_id
_entity_poly.type
_entity_poly.pdbx_seq_one_letter_code
_entity_poly.pdbx_strand_id
1 'polypeptide(L)'
;MKEISFIKDKRKYLHGMVLAFAALAAGLFLYFYFFYHGPADGMVMVEIPKNATGREIGEMLEEKGVIRSAAVFRAMLLATGNGKALKSGYYTFRRGSTVAETISVLKNGKEEVVKITVPEGFTAVQIADVLQKAGLECYGDFLHEAETYAPFPYMYGPEEAKVKGEGFLFADTYEIPKSCSARQIADMMYRRTDEMLTPALRRRAEERHLSIHALMTIASMVEREARLKEDQVPIASVILARLEKQMPLQIDATVQYALGRQKEELTIADTKIDSPYNTYERQGLPPGPISSP
;
A
#
# COMPACT_ATOMS: atom_id res chain seq x y z
N MET A 1 19.80 -50.70 -51.68
CA MET A 1 20.47 -49.42 -51.69
C MET A 1 19.51 -48.22 -51.63
N LYS A 2 18.31 -48.24 -52.23
CA LYS A 2 17.33 -47.10 -52.18
C LYS A 2 16.72 -46.86 -50.82
N GLU A 3 16.46 -47.84 -49.98
CA GLU A 3 15.86 -47.67 -48.64
C GLU A 3 16.79 -46.96 -47.62
N ILE A 4 18.10 -47.27 -47.70
CA ILE A 4 19.09 -46.63 -46.80
C ILE A 4 19.26 -45.11 -47.09
N SER A 5 19.11 -44.73 -48.39
CA SER A 5 19.13 -43.34 -48.83
C SER A 5 17.90 -42.57 -48.27
N PHE A 6 16.72 -43.18 -48.34
CA PHE A 6 15.45 -42.60 -47.88
C PHE A 6 15.43 -42.36 -46.35
N ILE A 7 16.00 -43.28 -45.59
CA ILE A 7 16.12 -43.14 -44.11
C ILE A 7 17.11 -42.04 -43.72
N LYS A 8 18.24 -41.91 -44.46
CA LYS A 8 19.21 -40.84 -44.25
C LYS A 8 18.62 -39.45 -44.54
N ASP A 9 17.82 -39.32 -45.57
CA ASP A 9 17.17 -38.06 -45.90
C ASP A 9 16.10 -37.68 -44.90
N LYS A 10 15.24 -38.57 -44.45
CA LYS A 10 14.29 -38.32 -43.37
C LYS A 10 14.98 -37.86 -42.09
N ARG A 11 16.12 -38.43 -41.73
CA ARG A 11 16.88 -38.05 -40.54
C ARG A 11 17.48 -36.66 -40.68
N LYS A 12 17.93 -36.23 -41.87
CA LYS A 12 18.38 -34.86 -42.15
C LYS A 12 17.24 -33.85 -42.03
N TYR A 13 16.06 -34.17 -42.59
CA TYR A 13 14.88 -33.32 -42.47
C TYR A 13 14.43 -33.19 -41.01
N LEU A 14 14.45 -34.27 -40.24
CA LEU A 14 14.11 -34.21 -38.82
C LEU A 14 15.09 -33.33 -38.02
N HIS A 15 16.41 -33.44 -38.27
CA HIS A 15 17.40 -32.60 -37.64
C HIS A 15 17.23 -31.13 -38.03
N GLY A 16 16.95 -30.85 -39.30
CA GLY A 16 16.66 -29.51 -39.80
C GLY A 16 15.43 -28.89 -39.12
N MET A 17 14.35 -29.63 -38.96
CA MET A 17 13.14 -29.19 -38.24
C MET A 17 13.41 -28.91 -36.75
N VAL A 18 14.17 -29.77 -36.08
CA VAL A 18 14.52 -29.58 -34.68
C VAL A 18 15.37 -28.31 -34.49
N LEU A 19 16.34 -28.08 -35.39
CA LEU A 19 17.16 -26.86 -35.37
C LEU A 19 16.34 -25.59 -35.66
N ALA A 20 15.42 -25.66 -36.62
CA ALA A 20 14.53 -24.52 -36.93
C ALA A 20 13.59 -24.22 -35.75
N PHE A 21 13.03 -25.23 -35.10
CA PHE A 21 12.20 -25.04 -33.91
C PHE A 21 13.00 -24.47 -32.74
N ALA A 22 14.23 -24.96 -32.52
CA ALA A 22 15.12 -24.44 -31.50
C ALA A 22 15.49 -22.97 -31.76
N ALA A 23 15.76 -22.61 -33.01
CA ALA A 23 16.06 -21.22 -33.39
C ALA A 23 14.84 -20.29 -33.19
N LEU A 24 13.64 -20.78 -33.57
CA LEU A 24 12.39 -20.03 -33.34
C LEU A 24 12.11 -19.83 -31.85
N ALA A 25 12.28 -20.90 -31.05
CA ALA A 25 12.11 -20.82 -29.60
C ALA A 25 13.11 -19.87 -28.97
N ALA A 26 14.38 -19.90 -29.41
CA ALA A 26 15.41 -18.96 -28.97
C ALA A 26 15.08 -17.50 -29.38
N GLY A 27 14.59 -17.29 -30.60
CA GLY A 27 14.17 -15.97 -31.08
C GLY A 27 12.99 -15.40 -30.26
N LEU A 28 11.96 -16.21 -30.01
CA LEU A 28 10.83 -15.85 -29.15
C LEU A 28 11.29 -15.55 -27.71
N PHE A 29 12.18 -16.36 -27.17
CA PHE A 29 12.73 -16.16 -25.84
C PHE A 29 13.50 -14.82 -25.72
N LEU A 30 14.35 -14.50 -26.72
CA LEU A 30 15.07 -13.23 -26.78
C LEU A 30 14.12 -12.05 -26.95
N TYR A 31 13.08 -12.20 -27.78
CA TYR A 31 12.07 -11.16 -27.95
C TYR A 31 11.35 -10.86 -26.63
N PHE A 32 10.88 -11.87 -25.93
CA PHE A 32 10.23 -11.68 -24.60
C PHE A 32 11.18 -11.11 -23.55
N TYR A 33 12.45 -11.42 -23.66
CA TYR A 33 13.45 -10.92 -22.73
C TYR A 33 13.79 -9.45 -22.91
N PHE A 34 14.04 -9.03 -24.16
CA PHE A 34 14.56 -7.69 -24.46
C PHE A 34 13.46 -6.67 -24.81
N PHE A 35 12.41 -7.10 -25.46
CA PHE A 35 11.49 -6.18 -26.14
C PHE A 35 10.05 -6.25 -25.64
N TYR A 36 9.67 -7.29 -24.95
CA TYR A 36 8.28 -7.43 -24.52
C TYR A 36 8.04 -6.63 -23.25
N HIS A 37 7.39 -5.48 -23.42
CA HIS A 37 6.80 -4.70 -22.33
C HIS A 37 5.35 -5.17 -22.13
N GLY A 38 4.98 -5.53 -20.89
CA GLY A 38 3.59 -5.82 -20.56
C GLY A 38 2.74 -4.54 -20.61
N PRO A 39 1.39 -4.66 -20.67
CA PRO A 39 0.53 -3.50 -20.47
C PRO A 39 0.77 -2.96 -19.07
N ALA A 40 1.22 -1.72 -18.96
CA ALA A 40 1.62 -1.19 -17.67
C ALA A 40 1.43 0.31 -17.57
N ASP A 41 0.69 0.68 -16.57
CA ASP A 41 0.76 2.02 -16.00
C ASP A 41 1.15 1.94 -14.52
N GLY A 42 2.09 2.81 -14.14
CA GLY A 42 2.49 3.03 -12.76
C GLY A 42 3.78 2.33 -12.34
N MET A 43 4.29 2.84 -11.22
CA MET A 43 5.41 2.27 -10.49
C MET A 43 4.87 1.35 -9.39
N VAL A 44 5.58 0.28 -9.10
CA VAL A 44 5.26 -0.64 -8.01
C VAL A 44 6.52 -0.88 -7.19
N MET A 45 6.37 -0.81 -5.87
CA MET A 45 7.42 -1.17 -4.95
C MET A 45 7.37 -2.65 -4.64
N VAL A 46 8.54 -3.28 -4.67
CA VAL A 46 8.72 -4.70 -4.34
C VAL A 46 9.86 -4.83 -3.33
N GLU A 47 9.56 -5.46 -2.22
CA GLU A 47 10.56 -5.89 -1.26
C GLU A 47 11.11 -7.25 -1.70
N ILE A 48 12.44 -7.33 -1.85
CA ILE A 48 13.15 -8.59 -2.09
C ILE A 48 13.76 -9.05 -0.76
N PRO A 49 13.22 -10.12 -0.14
CA PRO A 49 13.69 -10.60 1.15
C PRO A 49 15.14 -11.05 1.10
N LYS A 50 15.82 -10.99 2.27
CA LYS A 50 17.14 -11.60 2.42
C LYS A 50 17.02 -13.10 2.18
N ASN A 51 17.93 -13.63 1.38
CA ASN A 51 18.02 -15.05 1.01
C ASN A 51 16.87 -15.57 0.10
N ALA A 52 16.05 -14.71 -0.48
CA ALA A 52 15.07 -15.12 -1.48
C ALA A 52 15.77 -15.78 -2.68
N THR A 53 15.24 -16.92 -3.12
CA THR A 53 15.74 -17.62 -4.30
C THR A 53 15.30 -16.89 -5.57
N GLY A 54 16.02 -17.10 -6.67
CA GLY A 54 15.64 -16.54 -7.97
C GLY A 54 14.24 -17.00 -8.44
N ARG A 55 13.73 -18.12 -7.91
CA ARG A 55 12.36 -18.58 -8.14
C ARG A 55 11.36 -17.70 -7.40
N GLU A 56 11.53 -17.52 -6.10
CA GLU A 56 10.65 -16.71 -5.26
C GLU A 56 10.64 -15.24 -5.72
N ILE A 57 11.81 -14.69 -6.09
CA ILE A 57 11.90 -13.34 -6.65
C ILE A 57 11.07 -13.25 -7.95
N GLY A 58 11.21 -14.23 -8.85
CA GLY A 58 10.44 -14.23 -10.10
C GLY A 58 8.93 -14.29 -9.87
N GLU A 59 8.48 -15.14 -8.96
CA GLU A 59 7.07 -15.28 -8.60
C GLU A 59 6.50 -13.97 -8.00
N MET A 60 7.23 -13.33 -7.08
CA MET A 60 6.84 -12.01 -6.52
C MET A 60 6.77 -10.92 -7.58
N LEU A 61 7.74 -10.86 -8.49
CA LEU A 61 7.76 -9.86 -9.56
C LEU A 61 6.62 -10.04 -10.56
N GLU A 62 6.24 -11.29 -10.85
CA GLU A 62 5.10 -11.62 -11.70
C GLU A 62 3.78 -11.26 -11.01
N GLU A 63 3.61 -11.63 -9.75
CA GLU A 63 2.42 -11.31 -8.94
C GLU A 63 2.19 -9.79 -8.83
N LYS A 64 3.27 -9.03 -8.63
CA LYS A 64 3.21 -7.55 -8.58
C LYS A 64 3.08 -6.90 -9.96
N GLY A 65 3.07 -7.69 -11.03
CA GLY A 65 2.95 -7.18 -12.41
C GLY A 65 4.18 -6.42 -12.91
N VAL A 66 5.34 -6.61 -12.28
CA VAL A 66 6.62 -6.04 -12.73
C VAL A 66 7.07 -6.72 -14.02
N ILE A 67 7.05 -8.04 -14.03
CA ILE A 67 7.38 -8.87 -15.19
C ILE A 67 6.18 -9.74 -15.56
N ARG A 68 6.16 -10.20 -16.80
CA ARG A 68 5.07 -11.04 -17.29
C ARG A 68 5.22 -12.52 -16.95
N SER A 69 6.45 -13.00 -16.75
CA SER A 69 6.70 -14.44 -16.58
C SER A 69 7.90 -14.71 -15.68
N ALA A 70 7.62 -15.29 -14.52
CA ALA A 70 8.62 -15.80 -13.60
C ALA A 70 9.46 -16.92 -14.22
N ALA A 71 8.86 -17.71 -15.13
CA ALA A 71 9.58 -18.78 -15.83
C ALA A 71 10.69 -18.22 -16.73
N VAL A 72 10.40 -17.15 -17.50
CA VAL A 72 11.39 -16.46 -18.33
C VAL A 72 12.47 -15.82 -17.46
N PHE A 73 12.10 -15.16 -16.37
CA PHE A 73 13.05 -14.59 -15.42
C PHE A 73 14.02 -15.64 -14.87
N ARG A 74 13.53 -16.79 -14.43
CA ARG A 74 14.37 -17.90 -13.95
C ARG A 74 15.29 -18.44 -15.02
N ALA A 75 14.76 -18.68 -16.22
CA ALA A 75 15.55 -19.19 -17.33
C ALA A 75 16.72 -18.23 -17.66
N MET A 76 16.47 -16.93 -17.62
CA MET A 76 17.50 -15.92 -17.86
C MET A 76 18.53 -15.82 -16.73
N LEU A 77 18.12 -15.96 -15.48
CA LEU A 77 19.07 -16.02 -14.36
C LEU A 77 20.02 -17.22 -14.52
N LEU A 78 19.48 -18.37 -14.95
CA LEU A 78 20.29 -19.58 -15.20
C LEU A 78 21.23 -19.38 -16.41
N ALA A 79 20.72 -18.87 -17.52
CA ALA A 79 21.48 -18.66 -18.75
C ALA A 79 22.61 -17.64 -18.58
N THR A 80 22.37 -16.59 -17.77
CA THR A 80 23.34 -15.50 -17.56
C THR A 80 24.22 -15.68 -16.31
N GLY A 81 23.97 -16.70 -15.50
CA GLY A 81 24.70 -16.93 -14.24
C GLY A 81 24.44 -15.89 -13.16
N ASN A 82 23.42 -15.03 -13.34
CA ASN A 82 23.16 -13.87 -12.45
C ASN A 82 22.42 -14.22 -11.15
N GLY A 83 22.07 -15.48 -10.90
CA GLY A 83 21.25 -15.86 -9.74
C GLY A 83 21.82 -15.47 -8.37
N LYS A 84 23.16 -15.39 -8.24
CA LYS A 84 23.85 -14.97 -7.01
C LYS A 84 24.11 -13.46 -6.93
N ALA A 85 23.86 -12.72 -8.01
CA ALA A 85 24.17 -11.30 -8.10
C ALA A 85 22.99 -10.40 -7.69
N LEU A 86 21.82 -10.99 -7.46
CA LEU A 86 20.63 -10.26 -7.05
C LEU A 86 20.76 -9.84 -5.58
N LYS A 87 20.49 -8.57 -5.31
CA LYS A 87 20.57 -8.01 -3.97
C LYS A 87 19.17 -7.94 -3.34
N SER A 88 19.09 -8.21 -2.04
CA SER A 88 17.86 -8.02 -1.26
C SER A 88 17.65 -6.54 -0.93
N GLY A 89 16.42 -6.12 -0.72
CA GLY A 89 16.03 -4.75 -0.34
C GLY A 89 14.80 -4.28 -1.07
N TYR A 90 14.50 -3.00 -0.93
CA TYR A 90 13.37 -2.38 -1.60
C TYR A 90 13.78 -1.87 -2.96
N TYR A 91 12.88 -2.05 -3.94
CA TYR A 91 13.07 -1.64 -5.32
C TYR A 91 11.77 -1.08 -5.87
N THR A 92 11.86 0.01 -6.59
CA THR A 92 10.73 0.55 -7.34
C THR A 92 10.87 0.16 -8.80
N PHE A 93 9.88 -0.57 -9.31
CA PHE A 93 9.83 -1.03 -10.68
C PHE A 93 8.66 -0.37 -11.42
N ARG A 94 8.86 -0.12 -12.70
CA ARG A 94 7.74 0.14 -13.59
C ARG A 94 7.00 -1.17 -13.86
N ARG A 95 5.67 -1.16 -13.76
CA ARG A 95 4.87 -2.34 -14.18
C ARG A 95 5.15 -2.65 -15.65
N GLY A 96 5.19 -3.94 -15.99
CA GLY A 96 5.48 -4.38 -17.35
C GLY A 96 6.92 -4.16 -17.81
N SER A 97 7.88 -3.95 -16.91
CA SER A 97 9.30 -3.91 -17.23
C SER A 97 9.76 -5.19 -17.90
N THR A 98 10.78 -5.06 -18.76
CA THR A 98 11.43 -6.24 -19.34
C THR A 98 12.21 -7.01 -18.27
N VAL A 99 12.39 -8.31 -18.50
CA VAL A 99 13.19 -9.16 -17.61
C VAL A 99 14.64 -8.66 -17.52
N ALA A 100 15.18 -8.11 -18.61
CA ALA A 100 16.54 -7.57 -18.65
C ALA A 100 16.71 -6.33 -17.75
N GLU A 101 15.78 -5.37 -17.87
CA GLU A 101 15.75 -4.18 -17.02
C GLU A 101 15.62 -4.57 -15.54
N THR A 102 14.69 -5.48 -15.23
CA THR A 102 14.46 -5.96 -13.88
C THR A 102 15.71 -6.60 -13.26
N ILE A 103 16.39 -7.48 -14.00
CA ILE A 103 17.66 -8.10 -13.55
C ILE A 103 18.74 -7.04 -13.36
N SER A 104 18.82 -6.04 -14.25
CA SER A 104 19.79 -4.94 -14.14
C SER A 104 19.57 -4.12 -12.87
N VAL A 105 18.33 -3.74 -12.57
CA VAL A 105 17.97 -3.03 -11.33
C VAL A 105 18.35 -3.85 -10.09
N LEU A 106 17.97 -5.13 -10.06
CA LEU A 106 18.28 -6.02 -8.91
C LEU A 106 19.79 -6.25 -8.69
N LYS A 107 20.59 -6.14 -9.75
CA LYS A 107 22.06 -6.24 -9.65
C LYS A 107 22.73 -4.94 -9.20
N ASN A 108 22.27 -3.81 -9.72
CA ASN A 108 22.92 -2.52 -9.53
C ASN A 108 22.72 -1.94 -8.14
N GLY A 109 21.69 -2.34 -7.43
CA GLY A 109 21.64 -2.05 -6.02
C GLY A 109 20.32 -1.60 -5.45
N LYS A 110 20.30 -1.47 -4.16
CA LYS A 110 19.21 -1.03 -3.31
C LYS A 110 18.97 0.45 -3.52
N GLU A 111 17.71 0.84 -3.53
CA GLU A 111 17.36 2.23 -3.28
C GLU A 111 17.72 2.61 -1.83
N GLU A 112 18.04 3.88 -1.65
CA GLU A 112 18.21 4.43 -0.31
C GLU A 112 16.86 4.45 0.39
N VAL A 113 16.78 3.78 1.54
CA VAL A 113 15.55 3.60 2.30
C VAL A 113 15.61 4.48 3.54
N VAL A 114 14.54 5.19 3.80
CA VAL A 114 14.33 5.95 5.04
C VAL A 114 13.39 5.17 5.94
N LYS A 115 13.81 4.93 7.18
CA LYS A 115 12.95 4.31 8.19
C LYS A 115 12.23 5.39 8.97
N ILE A 116 10.90 5.33 8.98
CA ILE A 116 10.04 6.22 9.76
C ILE A 116 9.12 5.42 10.67
N THR A 117 8.71 6.02 11.78
CA THR A 117 7.66 5.49 12.64
C THR A 117 6.54 6.52 12.70
N VAL A 118 5.33 6.09 12.37
CA VAL A 118 4.10 6.85 12.50
C VAL A 118 3.41 6.38 13.78
N PRO A 119 3.31 7.22 14.81
CA PRO A 119 2.60 6.88 16.05
C PRO A 119 1.09 6.80 15.85
N GLU A 120 0.42 6.02 16.68
CA GLU A 120 -1.03 6.04 16.83
C GLU A 120 -1.52 7.45 17.22
N GLY A 121 -2.72 7.81 16.84
CA GLY A 121 -3.32 9.12 17.12
C GLY A 121 -2.82 10.27 16.23
N PHE A 122 -1.93 10.03 15.25
CA PHE A 122 -1.47 11.07 14.33
C PHE A 122 -2.51 11.36 13.25
N THR A 123 -2.64 12.65 12.90
CA THR A 123 -3.42 13.11 11.74
C THR A 123 -2.61 13.00 10.45
N ALA A 124 -3.26 13.07 9.30
CA ALA A 124 -2.57 13.11 8.00
C ALA A 124 -1.53 14.24 7.91
N VAL A 125 -1.82 15.39 8.51
CA VAL A 125 -0.88 16.54 8.59
C VAL A 125 0.36 16.17 9.40
N GLN A 126 0.18 15.55 10.56
CA GLN A 126 1.30 15.13 11.41
C GLN A 126 2.13 14.02 10.74
N ILE A 127 1.49 13.13 10.00
CA ILE A 127 2.20 12.10 9.21
C ILE A 127 3.03 12.77 8.11
N ALA A 128 2.47 13.75 7.39
CA ALA A 128 3.21 14.53 6.39
C ALA A 128 4.45 15.22 6.99
N ASP A 129 4.33 15.76 8.22
CA ASP A 129 5.46 16.33 8.97
C ASP A 129 6.56 15.29 9.26
N VAL A 130 6.17 14.07 9.64
CA VAL A 130 7.12 12.96 9.87
C VAL A 130 7.87 12.63 8.58
N LEU A 131 7.17 12.52 7.45
CA LEU A 131 7.77 12.24 6.15
C LEU A 131 8.77 13.35 5.75
N GLN A 132 8.39 14.61 5.93
CA GLN A 132 9.25 15.76 5.61
C GLN A 132 10.50 15.78 6.49
N LYS A 133 10.36 15.59 7.80
CA LYS A 133 11.50 15.55 8.74
C LYS A 133 12.46 14.38 8.44
N ALA A 134 11.96 13.32 7.84
CA ALA A 134 12.75 12.17 7.41
C ALA A 134 13.47 12.39 6.06
N GLY A 135 13.29 13.56 5.42
CA GLY A 135 13.92 13.92 4.14
C GLY A 135 13.19 13.36 2.92
N LEU A 136 11.91 13.03 3.06
CA LEU A 136 11.01 12.70 1.97
C LEU A 136 10.29 13.99 1.56
N GLU A 137 10.76 14.65 0.48
CA GLU A 137 10.26 15.94 0.03
C GLU A 137 8.90 15.83 -0.69
N CYS A 138 7.89 15.32 0.02
CA CYS A 138 6.56 15.06 -0.56
C CYS A 138 5.39 15.61 0.28
N TYR A 139 5.63 16.58 1.17
CA TYR A 139 4.62 17.08 2.13
C TYR A 139 3.31 17.50 1.47
N GLY A 140 3.36 18.45 0.56
CA GLY A 140 2.15 18.96 -0.11
C GLY A 140 1.46 17.92 -0.97
N ASP A 141 2.24 17.13 -1.71
CA ASP A 141 1.72 16.06 -2.55
C ASP A 141 1.10 14.93 -1.70
N PHE A 142 1.70 14.62 -0.53
CA PHE A 142 1.16 13.62 0.38
C PHE A 142 -0.17 14.05 0.98
N LEU A 143 -0.31 15.30 1.39
CA LEU A 143 -1.59 15.83 1.87
C LEU A 143 -2.65 15.82 0.78
N HIS A 144 -2.29 16.21 -0.43
CA HIS A 144 -3.20 16.13 -1.57
C HIS A 144 -3.66 14.68 -1.85
N GLU A 145 -2.75 13.71 -1.78
CA GLU A 145 -3.11 12.30 -1.91
C GLU A 145 -4.01 11.82 -0.75
N ALA A 146 -3.73 12.23 0.48
CA ALA A 146 -4.57 11.91 1.62
C ALA A 146 -5.99 12.51 1.50
N GLU A 147 -6.13 13.70 0.92
CA GLU A 147 -7.41 14.35 0.68
C GLU A 147 -8.22 13.69 -0.45
N THR A 148 -7.57 13.27 -1.52
CA THR A 148 -8.24 12.94 -2.78
C THR A 148 -8.23 11.46 -3.13
N TYR A 149 -7.23 10.70 -2.68
CA TYR A 149 -7.02 9.30 -3.04
C TYR A 149 -7.51 8.35 -1.95
N ALA A 150 -8.44 7.48 -2.31
CA ALA A 150 -8.97 6.43 -1.45
C ALA A 150 -9.12 5.13 -2.27
N PRO A 151 -8.16 4.19 -2.17
CA PRO A 151 -8.14 2.98 -3.01
C PRO A 151 -9.23 1.96 -2.63
N PHE A 152 -9.79 2.05 -1.43
CA PHE A 152 -10.79 1.10 -0.95
C PHE A 152 -12.16 1.76 -0.78
N PRO A 153 -13.26 1.11 -1.25
CA PRO A 153 -14.61 1.67 -1.18
C PRO A 153 -15.06 2.06 0.24
N TYR A 154 -14.59 1.36 1.26
CA TYR A 154 -14.95 1.62 2.65
C TYR A 154 -14.31 2.88 3.25
N MET A 155 -13.36 3.50 2.55
CA MET A 155 -12.73 4.77 2.97
C MET A 155 -13.60 5.98 2.65
N TYR A 156 -14.59 5.82 1.75
CA TYR A 156 -15.48 6.93 1.40
C TYR A 156 -16.51 7.15 2.50
N GLY A 157 -16.52 8.37 3.04
CA GLY A 157 -17.50 8.88 3.99
C GLY A 157 -18.45 9.90 3.36
N PRO A 158 -19.20 10.64 4.20
CA PRO A 158 -19.98 11.80 3.77
C PRO A 158 -19.14 12.84 3.03
N GLU A 159 -19.78 13.71 2.23
CA GLU A 159 -19.09 14.79 1.48
C GLU A 159 -18.33 15.76 2.38
N GLU A 160 -18.78 15.93 3.62
CA GLU A 160 -18.15 16.79 4.62
C GLU A 160 -16.82 16.24 5.14
N ALA A 161 -16.49 14.98 4.87
CA ALA A 161 -15.19 14.39 5.17
C ALA A 161 -14.13 14.95 4.22
N LYS A 162 -13.40 15.97 4.67
CA LYS A 162 -12.43 16.71 3.86
C LYS A 162 -11.22 15.87 3.45
N VAL A 163 -10.74 15.01 4.34
CA VAL A 163 -9.54 14.18 4.14
C VAL A 163 -9.96 12.72 4.09
N LYS A 164 -10.06 12.16 2.89
CA LYS A 164 -10.54 10.77 2.69
C LYS A 164 -9.64 9.73 3.35
N GLY A 165 -8.36 10.01 3.40
CA GLY A 165 -7.36 9.13 4.00
C GLY A 165 -7.20 9.26 5.51
N GLU A 166 -7.85 10.27 6.14
CA GLU A 166 -7.75 10.45 7.59
C GLU A 166 -8.24 9.19 8.32
N GLY A 167 -7.43 8.72 9.28
CA GLY A 167 -7.70 7.50 10.02
C GLY A 167 -7.38 6.19 9.29
N PHE A 168 -7.07 6.25 7.99
CA PHE A 168 -6.70 5.08 7.19
C PHE A 168 -5.21 5.01 6.84
N LEU A 169 -4.44 6.02 7.22
CA LEU A 169 -2.97 6.03 7.13
C LEU A 169 -2.41 5.29 8.35
N PHE A 170 -2.25 3.97 8.27
CA PHE A 170 -1.99 3.11 9.44
C PHE A 170 -0.74 3.53 10.21
N ALA A 171 -0.85 3.54 11.54
CA ALA A 171 0.26 3.78 12.44
C ALA A 171 1.16 2.53 12.51
N ASP A 172 2.39 2.63 11.99
CA ASP A 172 3.37 1.53 11.98
C ASP A 172 4.78 2.10 11.70
N THR A 173 5.76 1.23 11.66
CA THR A 173 7.12 1.57 11.21
C THR A 173 7.30 1.15 9.76
N TYR A 174 7.62 2.10 8.90
CA TYR A 174 7.79 1.93 7.47
C TYR A 174 9.24 2.09 7.04
N GLU A 175 9.68 1.27 6.11
CA GLU A 175 10.91 1.45 5.37
C GLU A 175 10.57 1.95 3.96
N ILE A 176 10.76 3.24 3.72
CA ILE A 176 10.31 3.94 2.51
C ILE A 176 11.51 4.27 1.61
N PRO A 177 11.57 3.76 0.38
CA PRO A 177 12.55 4.19 -0.61
C PRO A 177 12.41 5.69 -0.91
N LYS A 178 13.53 6.40 -1.00
CA LYS A 178 13.52 7.86 -1.27
C LYS A 178 12.89 8.23 -2.61
N SER A 179 12.85 7.30 -3.55
CA SER A 179 12.22 7.50 -4.86
C SER A 179 10.68 7.37 -4.84
N CYS A 180 10.09 6.95 -3.70
CA CYS A 180 8.64 6.78 -3.61
C CYS A 180 7.91 8.10 -3.78
N SER A 181 6.89 8.10 -4.65
CA SER A 181 5.96 9.21 -4.74
C SER A 181 5.05 9.26 -3.52
N ALA A 182 4.46 10.42 -3.27
CA ALA A 182 3.47 10.63 -2.21
C ALA A 182 2.33 9.59 -2.27
N ARG A 183 1.80 9.31 -3.47
CA ARG A 183 0.78 8.27 -3.70
C ARG A 183 1.23 6.88 -3.29
N GLN A 184 2.46 6.49 -3.60
CA GLN A 184 2.99 5.18 -3.22
C GLN A 184 3.12 5.04 -1.71
N ILE A 185 3.52 6.12 -1.03
CA ILE A 185 3.60 6.16 0.43
C ILE A 185 2.20 6.03 1.05
N ALA A 186 1.24 6.82 0.56
CA ALA A 186 -0.15 6.73 1.02
C ALA A 186 -0.76 5.34 0.77
N ASP A 187 -0.57 4.77 -0.43
CA ASP A 187 -1.07 3.43 -0.78
C ASP A 187 -0.47 2.34 0.12
N MET A 188 0.80 2.45 0.49
CA MET A 188 1.45 1.54 1.45
C MET A 188 0.74 1.56 2.81
N MET A 189 0.45 2.75 3.32
CA MET A 189 -0.23 2.93 4.61
C MET A 189 -1.68 2.44 4.55
N TYR A 190 -2.40 2.72 3.45
CA TYR A 190 -3.78 2.25 3.25
C TYR A 190 -3.86 0.73 3.14
N ARG A 191 -2.93 0.09 2.43
CA ARG A 191 -2.87 -1.39 2.36
C ARG A 191 -2.61 -1.99 3.72
N ARG A 192 -1.78 -1.34 4.52
CA ARG A 192 -1.53 -1.79 5.89
C ARG A 192 -2.81 -1.74 6.74
N THR A 193 -3.63 -0.69 6.61
CA THR A 193 -4.97 -0.65 7.21
C THR A 193 -5.84 -1.80 6.73
N ASP A 194 -5.85 -2.08 5.42
CA ASP A 194 -6.67 -3.16 4.84
C ASP A 194 -6.28 -4.53 5.38
N GLU A 195 -4.98 -4.80 5.53
CA GLU A 195 -4.45 -6.02 6.16
C GLU A 195 -4.88 -6.19 7.61
N MET A 196 -4.86 -5.09 8.38
CA MET A 196 -5.25 -5.09 9.79
C MET A 196 -6.76 -5.20 10.00
N LEU A 197 -7.56 -4.80 9.02
CA LEU A 197 -9.01 -5.02 8.96
C LEU A 197 -9.33 -6.48 8.60
N THR A 198 -9.00 -7.39 9.49
CA THR A 198 -9.19 -8.84 9.28
C THR A 198 -10.64 -9.20 8.95
N PRO A 199 -10.89 -10.35 8.28
CA PRO A 199 -12.25 -10.82 8.02
C PRO A 199 -13.11 -10.98 9.28
N ALA A 200 -12.48 -11.31 10.41
CA ALA A 200 -13.16 -11.42 11.70
C ALA A 200 -13.62 -10.04 12.20
N LEU A 201 -12.75 -9.02 12.10
CA LEU A 201 -13.09 -7.65 12.49
C LEU A 201 -14.18 -7.05 11.60
N ARG A 202 -14.11 -7.26 10.28
CA ARG A 202 -15.15 -6.82 9.34
C ARG A 202 -16.51 -7.43 9.66
N ARG A 203 -16.58 -8.73 9.94
CA ARG A 203 -17.83 -9.40 10.38
C ARG A 203 -18.37 -8.82 11.68
N ARG A 204 -17.52 -8.57 12.67
CA ARG A 204 -17.95 -7.98 13.94
C ARG A 204 -18.47 -6.55 13.79
N ALA A 205 -17.94 -5.79 12.86
CA ALA A 205 -18.47 -4.47 12.53
C ALA A 205 -19.87 -4.59 11.89
N GLU A 206 -20.03 -5.50 10.93
CA GLU A 206 -21.31 -5.79 10.27
C GLU A 206 -22.37 -6.28 11.25
N GLU A 207 -22.05 -7.20 12.17
CA GLU A 207 -22.93 -7.67 13.24
C GLU A 207 -23.42 -6.53 14.16
N ARG A 208 -22.66 -5.46 14.26
CA ARG A 208 -23.01 -4.23 14.99
C ARG A 208 -23.60 -3.13 14.14
N HIS A 209 -23.91 -3.43 12.87
CA HIS A 209 -24.41 -2.46 11.89
C HIS A 209 -23.50 -1.24 11.70
N LEU A 210 -22.21 -1.41 11.88
CA LEU A 210 -21.18 -0.38 11.66
C LEU A 210 -20.52 -0.59 10.30
N SER A 211 -20.47 0.46 9.47
CA SER A 211 -19.58 0.48 8.32
C SER A 211 -18.12 0.52 8.81
N ILE A 212 -17.17 0.08 7.97
CA ILE A 212 -15.74 0.21 8.31
C ILE A 212 -15.36 1.68 8.52
N HIS A 213 -15.92 2.60 7.73
CA HIS A 213 -15.71 4.03 7.93
C HIS A 213 -16.17 4.49 9.33
N ALA A 214 -17.37 4.09 9.76
CA ALA A 214 -17.89 4.41 11.09
C ALA A 214 -17.04 3.77 12.21
N LEU A 215 -16.60 2.52 12.01
CA LEU A 215 -15.69 1.84 12.94
C LEU A 215 -14.39 2.63 13.13
N MET A 216 -13.74 3.04 12.04
CA MET A 216 -12.49 3.81 12.06
C MET A 216 -12.71 5.19 12.68
N THR A 217 -13.85 5.81 12.42
CA THR A 217 -14.24 7.09 13.05
C THR A 217 -14.33 6.95 14.57
N ILE A 218 -15.03 5.91 15.06
CA ILE A 218 -15.13 5.64 16.50
C ILE A 218 -13.74 5.33 17.08
N ALA A 219 -12.96 4.46 16.42
CA ALA A 219 -11.63 4.08 16.88
C ALA A 219 -10.71 5.30 17.02
N SER A 220 -10.73 6.23 16.06
CA SER A 220 -9.92 7.46 16.10
C SER A 220 -10.29 8.39 17.25
N MET A 221 -11.58 8.46 17.62
CA MET A 221 -12.01 9.21 18.78
C MET A 221 -11.57 8.55 20.09
N VAL A 222 -11.71 7.22 20.17
CA VAL A 222 -11.25 6.45 21.34
C VAL A 222 -9.75 6.61 21.52
N GLU A 223 -8.97 6.51 20.45
CA GLU A 223 -7.52 6.68 20.49
C GLU A 223 -7.09 8.06 21.01
N ARG A 224 -7.81 9.09 20.63
CA ARG A 224 -7.51 10.47 21.04
C ARG A 224 -7.94 10.81 22.47
N GLU A 225 -8.93 10.10 23.03
CA GLU A 225 -9.45 10.29 24.38
C GLU A 225 -8.76 9.38 25.41
N ALA A 226 -8.37 8.18 25.03
CA ALA A 226 -7.76 7.22 25.94
C ALA A 226 -6.34 7.65 26.33
N ARG A 227 -6.09 7.74 27.62
CA ARG A 227 -4.72 7.95 28.15
C ARG A 227 -4.02 6.63 28.39
N LEU A 228 -4.76 5.62 28.82
CA LEU A 228 -4.30 4.27 29.06
C LEU A 228 -5.08 3.28 28.18
N LYS A 229 -4.47 2.17 27.82
CA LYS A 229 -5.11 1.14 26.99
C LYS A 229 -6.38 0.58 27.62
N GLU A 230 -6.43 0.52 28.95
CA GLU A 230 -7.59 0.08 29.73
C GLU A 230 -8.77 1.05 29.64
N ASP A 231 -8.55 2.31 29.30
CA ASP A 231 -9.60 3.31 29.13
C ASP A 231 -10.35 3.16 27.79
N GLN A 232 -9.76 2.50 26.80
CA GLN A 232 -10.32 2.41 25.45
C GLN A 232 -11.71 1.74 25.44
N VAL A 233 -11.89 0.65 26.18
CA VAL A 233 -13.17 -0.09 26.21
C VAL A 233 -14.29 0.71 26.89
N PRO A 234 -14.08 1.33 28.07
CA PRO A 234 -15.06 2.24 28.67
C PRO A 234 -15.43 3.40 27.76
N ILE A 235 -14.44 4.08 27.14
CA ILE A 235 -14.69 5.22 26.23
C ILE A 235 -15.53 4.78 25.03
N ALA A 236 -15.14 3.68 24.38
CA ALA A 236 -15.91 3.14 23.26
C ALA A 236 -17.36 2.84 23.65
N SER A 237 -17.57 2.27 24.86
CA SER A 237 -18.91 1.95 25.39
C SER A 237 -19.75 3.21 25.59
N VAL A 238 -19.15 4.30 26.08
CA VAL A 238 -19.84 5.60 26.25
C VAL A 238 -20.22 6.20 24.90
N ILE A 239 -19.30 6.17 23.92
CA ILE A 239 -19.56 6.66 22.56
C ILE A 239 -20.76 5.91 21.95
N LEU A 240 -20.73 4.58 21.97
CA LEU A 240 -21.80 3.74 21.43
C LEU A 240 -23.13 3.99 22.12
N ALA A 241 -23.14 4.09 23.46
CA ALA A 241 -24.35 4.38 24.22
C ALA A 241 -24.96 5.76 23.91
N ARG A 242 -24.10 6.79 23.70
CA ARG A 242 -24.56 8.13 23.29
C ARG A 242 -25.13 8.11 21.88
N LEU A 243 -24.50 7.39 20.93
CA LEU A 243 -25.03 7.22 19.58
C LEU A 243 -26.41 6.55 19.58
N GLU A 244 -26.57 5.46 20.33
CA GLU A 244 -27.85 4.75 20.46
C GLU A 244 -28.95 5.65 21.04
N LYS A 245 -28.62 6.50 22.01
CA LYS A 245 -29.53 7.45 22.66
C LYS A 245 -29.70 8.76 21.89
N GLN A 246 -29.08 8.92 20.71
CA GLN A 246 -29.06 10.15 19.93
C GLN A 246 -28.58 11.38 20.72
N MET A 247 -27.63 11.18 21.62
CA MET A 247 -27.01 12.23 22.41
C MET A 247 -25.78 12.81 21.68
N PRO A 248 -25.46 14.10 21.83
CA PRO A 248 -24.21 14.66 21.38
C PRO A 248 -23.02 13.93 22.03
N LEU A 249 -21.98 13.63 21.24
CA LEU A 249 -20.82 12.87 21.75
C LEU A 249 -19.95 13.69 22.70
N GLN A 250 -19.83 15.01 22.45
CA GLN A 250 -19.09 15.95 23.28
C GLN A 250 -17.64 15.51 23.52
N ILE A 251 -16.94 15.23 22.45
CA ILE A 251 -15.56 14.75 22.43
C ILE A 251 -14.63 15.92 22.08
N ASP A 252 -13.74 16.30 23.00
CA ASP A 252 -12.82 17.42 22.84
C ASP A 252 -11.89 17.25 21.64
N ALA A 253 -11.42 16.04 21.41
CA ALA A 253 -10.53 15.73 20.29
C ALA A 253 -11.16 16.07 18.92
N THR A 254 -12.47 15.97 18.75
CA THR A 254 -13.16 16.33 17.51
C THR A 254 -13.18 17.85 17.28
N VAL A 255 -13.29 18.63 18.33
CA VAL A 255 -13.20 20.10 18.29
C VAL A 255 -11.75 20.52 17.98
N GLN A 256 -10.77 19.90 18.62
CA GLN A 256 -9.35 20.15 18.35
C GLN A 256 -8.99 19.86 16.90
N TYR A 257 -9.51 18.75 16.33
CA TYR A 257 -9.37 18.43 14.92
C TYR A 257 -10.00 19.50 14.01
N ALA A 258 -11.21 19.95 14.34
CA ALA A 258 -11.88 21.03 13.62
C ALA A 258 -11.10 22.35 13.64
N LEU A 259 -10.44 22.66 14.76
CA LEU A 259 -9.59 23.84 14.95
C LEU A 259 -8.23 23.70 14.23
N GLY A 260 -7.83 22.50 13.81
CA GLY A 260 -6.53 22.22 13.20
C GLY A 260 -5.35 22.35 14.17
N ARG A 261 -5.60 22.35 15.46
CA ARG A 261 -4.56 22.48 16.53
C ARG A 261 -4.99 21.81 17.83
N GLN A 262 -4.01 21.31 18.56
CA GLN A 262 -4.21 20.83 19.93
C GLN A 262 -4.22 21.98 20.92
N LYS A 263 -5.05 21.86 21.94
CA LYS A 263 -5.11 22.74 23.10
C LYS A 263 -5.13 21.88 24.36
N GLU A 264 -4.49 22.35 25.43
CA GLU A 264 -4.57 21.68 26.74
C GLU A 264 -6.00 21.71 27.29
N GLU A 265 -6.69 22.85 27.13
CA GLU A 265 -8.08 23.05 27.53
C GLU A 265 -8.85 23.77 26.42
N LEU A 266 -10.05 23.30 26.14
CA LEU A 266 -10.98 23.96 25.24
C LEU A 266 -11.75 25.05 26.00
N THR A 267 -11.89 26.21 25.40
CA THR A 267 -12.79 27.25 25.89
C THR A 267 -14.22 26.99 25.44
N ILE A 268 -15.21 27.62 26.12
CA ILE A 268 -16.61 27.57 25.69
C ILE A 268 -16.79 28.09 24.25
N ALA A 269 -15.96 29.05 23.83
CA ALA A 269 -15.99 29.52 22.44
C ALA A 269 -15.50 28.46 21.44
N ASP A 270 -14.51 27.66 21.80
CA ASP A 270 -14.02 26.58 20.96
C ASP A 270 -15.09 25.49 20.74
N THR A 271 -15.88 25.14 21.77
CA THR A 271 -16.96 24.16 21.67
C THR A 271 -18.18 24.65 20.86
N LYS A 272 -18.17 25.90 20.41
CA LYS A 272 -19.21 26.51 19.56
C LYS A 272 -18.74 26.72 18.11
N ILE A 273 -17.57 26.20 17.75
CA ILE A 273 -17.09 26.32 16.35
C ILE A 273 -18.09 25.67 15.38
N ASP A 274 -18.43 26.40 14.31
CA ASP A 274 -19.23 25.83 13.23
C ASP A 274 -18.39 24.91 12.35
N SER A 275 -18.47 23.63 12.65
CA SER A 275 -17.76 22.58 11.92
C SER A 275 -18.59 21.30 11.93
N PRO A 276 -18.60 20.54 10.83
CA PRO A 276 -19.25 19.23 10.80
C PRO A 276 -18.58 18.22 11.76
N TYR A 277 -17.35 18.48 12.19
CA TYR A 277 -16.65 17.67 13.19
C TYR A 277 -16.96 18.05 14.65
N ASN A 278 -17.73 19.14 14.89
CA ASN A 278 -18.03 19.57 16.26
C ASN A 278 -19.12 18.69 16.89
N THR A 279 -18.72 17.71 17.69
CA THR A 279 -19.63 16.78 18.37
C THR A 279 -20.30 17.35 19.63
N TYR A 280 -20.06 18.62 19.98
CA TYR A 280 -20.84 19.35 20.99
C TYR A 280 -22.13 19.88 20.42
N GLU A 281 -22.12 20.38 19.17
CA GLU A 281 -23.24 21.01 18.50
C GLU A 281 -23.98 20.05 17.57
N ARG A 282 -23.34 18.98 17.13
CA ARG A 282 -23.90 18.02 16.15
C ARG A 282 -24.09 16.65 16.78
N GLN A 283 -25.23 16.04 16.47
CA GLN A 283 -25.54 14.66 16.88
C GLN A 283 -24.92 13.64 15.92
N GLY A 284 -24.65 12.44 16.41
CA GLY A 284 -24.11 11.36 15.63
C GLY A 284 -22.58 11.40 15.52
N LEU A 285 -22.04 10.59 14.60
CA LEU A 285 -20.61 10.57 14.31
C LEU A 285 -20.21 11.82 13.52
N PRO A 286 -18.98 12.32 13.70
CA PRO A 286 -18.41 13.28 12.78
C PRO A 286 -18.28 12.67 11.37
N PRO A 287 -18.07 13.48 10.32
CA PRO A 287 -18.01 13.00 8.94
C PRO A 287 -16.97 11.92 8.68
N GLY A 288 -15.94 11.82 9.49
CA GLY A 288 -14.90 10.82 9.35
C GLY A 288 -13.96 10.77 10.54
N PRO A 289 -12.92 9.91 10.48
CA PRO A 289 -11.89 9.80 11.50
C PRO A 289 -11.17 11.14 11.72
N ILE A 290 -10.58 11.31 12.90
CA ILE A 290 -9.84 12.50 13.32
C ILE A 290 -8.34 12.23 13.54
N SER A 291 -7.92 10.99 13.40
CA SER A 291 -6.53 10.52 13.49
C SER A 291 -6.44 9.06 13.09
N SER A 292 -5.25 8.54 12.90
CA SER A 292 -4.97 7.11 12.69
C SER A 292 -5.01 6.37 14.03
N PRO A 293 -5.99 5.48 14.24
CA PRO A 293 -6.08 4.70 15.47
C PRO A 293 -5.11 3.54 15.52
#